data_bbc6bddc0d18bf55390369bd4a2eb945
#
_entry.id   bbc6bddc0d18bf55390369bd4a2eb945
#
_cell.length_a   1.000
_cell.length_b   1.000
_cell.length_c   1.000
_cell.angle_alpha   90.00
_cell.angle_beta   90.00
_cell.angle_gamma   90.00
#
_symmetry.space_group_name_H-M   'P 1'
#
loop_
_entity.id
_entity.type
_entity.pdbx_description
1 polymer ?
#
loop_
_entity_poly.entity_id
_entity_poly.type
_entity_poly.pdbx_seq_one_letter_code
_entity_poly.pdbx_strand_id
1 'polypeptide(L)'
;MNAQRLQPAFVDPVLDAQRGFRGALKALAEPGLIQSLPAAPSLEGLAPATYALCLALLDMDTPLWLAPCFDTPLIRANLAFHCGCPLTANREEAAFALLGEQDLLDLSGFDHGNVQFGALSYDDR
;
A
#
# COMPACT_ATOMS: atom_id res chain seq x y z
N MET A 1 -21.90 11.47 8.71
CA MET A 1 -21.33 11.35 8.60
C MET A 1 -20.35 10.89 8.53
N ASN A 2 -19.96 10.78 8.71
CA ASN A 2 -19.04 10.34 8.35
C ASN A 2 -18.40 9.34 8.93
N ALA A 3 -18.61 8.35 8.68
CA ALA A 3 -18.01 7.16 9.11
C ALA A 3 -16.57 7.05 8.74
N GLN A 4 -16.18 7.88 7.84
CA GLN A 4 -14.78 7.85 7.40
C GLN A 4 -14.00 8.85 8.21
N ARG A 5 -13.47 8.39 9.32
CA ARG A 5 -12.57 9.21 10.07
C ARG A 5 -11.18 9.13 9.49
N LEU A 6 -10.59 10.30 9.26
CA LEU A 6 -9.21 10.34 8.80
C LEU A 6 -8.30 10.03 9.97
N GLN A 7 -7.33 9.15 9.73
CA GLN A 7 -6.34 8.78 10.71
C GLN A 7 -5.04 9.50 10.41
N PRO A 8 -4.14 9.60 11.39
CA PRO A 8 -2.84 10.23 11.13
C PRO A 8 -2.02 9.47 10.11
N ALA A 9 -1.14 10.21 9.44
CA ALA A 9 -0.18 9.64 8.51
C ALA A 9 1.23 9.89 9.04
N PHE A 10 2.22 9.98 8.15
CA PHE A 10 3.59 10.25 8.57
C PHE A 10 3.70 11.57 9.33
N VAL A 11 4.56 11.58 10.33
CA VAL A 11 4.85 12.81 11.08
C VAL A 11 5.52 13.85 10.17
N ASP A 12 6.48 13.41 9.37
CA ASP A 12 7.13 14.26 8.37
C ASP A 12 6.85 13.64 7.01
N PRO A 13 5.78 14.08 6.32
CA PRO A 13 5.34 13.37 5.11
C PRO A 13 6.41 13.28 4.03
N VAL A 14 7.18 14.34 3.82
CA VAL A 14 8.16 14.33 2.73
C VAL A 14 9.34 13.44 3.07
N LEU A 15 9.95 13.66 4.25
CA LEU A 15 11.14 12.92 4.63
C LEU A 15 10.83 11.44 4.86
N ASP A 16 9.73 11.15 5.53
CA ASP A 16 9.37 9.77 5.82
C ASP A 16 8.98 9.02 4.55
N ALA A 17 8.32 9.69 3.61
CA ALA A 17 8.01 9.06 2.33
C ALA A 17 9.28 8.72 1.56
N GLN A 18 10.27 9.61 1.58
CA GLN A 18 11.53 9.34 0.91
C GLN A 18 12.27 8.16 1.55
N ARG A 19 12.26 8.10 2.87
CA ARG A 19 12.89 6.99 3.58
C ARG A 19 12.18 5.68 3.29
N GLY A 20 10.85 5.71 3.28
CA GLY A 20 10.07 4.53 2.95
C GLY A 20 10.32 4.04 1.54
N PHE A 21 10.39 4.97 0.60
CA PHE A 21 10.65 4.63 -0.78
C PHE A 21 12.02 3.98 -0.95
N ARG A 22 13.05 4.55 -0.33
CA ARG A 22 14.39 3.97 -0.40
C ARG A 22 14.45 2.59 0.25
N GLY A 23 13.75 2.43 1.37
CA GLY A 23 13.69 1.12 2.02
C GLY A 23 13.01 0.08 1.15
N ALA A 24 11.92 0.46 0.50
CA ALA A 24 11.21 -0.44 -0.39
C ALA A 24 12.07 -0.84 -1.58
N LEU A 25 12.76 0.13 -2.20
CA LEU A 25 13.64 -0.16 -3.32
C LEU A 25 14.75 -1.13 -2.90
N LYS A 26 15.34 -0.91 -1.74
CA LYS A 26 16.40 -1.78 -1.26
C LYS A 26 15.88 -3.19 -1.00
N ALA A 27 14.70 -3.30 -0.41
CA ALA A 27 14.11 -4.60 -0.15
C ALA A 27 13.81 -5.36 -1.44
N LEU A 28 13.37 -4.65 -2.47
CA LEU A 28 13.10 -5.28 -3.77
C LEU A 28 14.39 -5.66 -4.48
N ALA A 29 15.44 -4.85 -4.32
CA ALA A 29 16.71 -5.12 -4.99
C ALA A 29 17.47 -6.26 -4.32
N GLU A 30 17.27 -6.48 -3.04
CA GLU A 30 18.01 -7.48 -2.28
C GLU A 30 17.01 -8.40 -1.57
N PRO A 31 16.44 -9.36 -2.28
CA PRO A 31 15.44 -10.26 -1.67
C PRO A 31 16.01 -10.98 -0.47
N GLY A 32 15.22 -11.04 0.59
CA GLY A 32 15.66 -11.65 1.84
C GLY A 32 16.22 -10.66 2.85
N LEU A 33 16.52 -9.44 2.41
CA LEU A 33 16.97 -8.39 3.31
C LEU A 33 15.77 -7.77 4.01
N ILE A 34 15.85 -7.68 5.33
CA ILE A 34 14.79 -7.07 6.13
C ILE A 34 15.09 -5.60 6.27
N GLN A 35 14.13 -4.76 5.89
CA GLN A 35 14.24 -3.31 6.00
C GLN A 35 13.26 -2.77 7.01
N SER A 36 13.73 -1.80 7.80
CA SER A 36 12.84 -1.05 8.67
C SER A 36 12.30 0.15 7.90
N LEU A 37 11.01 0.37 8.05
CA LEU A 37 10.35 1.52 7.42
C LEU A 37 10.11 2.59 8.47
N PRO A 38 9.95 3.86 8.04
CA PRO A 38 9.58 4.90 8.98
C PRO A 38 8.31 4.54 9.71
N ALA A 39 8.24 4.93 10.98
CA ALA A 39 7.07 4.64 11.78
C ALA A 39 5.86 5.36 11.20
N ALA A 40 4.76 4.64 11.08
CA ALA A 40 3.48 5.20 10.69
C ALA A 40 2.46 4.82 11.75
N PRO A 41 1.47 5.67 11.99
CA PRO A 41 0.40 5.30 12.92
C PRO A 41 -0.38 4.11 12.39
N SER A 42 -1.05 3.42 13.29
CA SER A 42 -1.90 2.31 12.87
C SER A 42 -3.10 2.80 12.10
N LEU A 43 -3.44 2.10 11.05
CA LEU A 43 -4.70 2.27 10.36
C LEU A 43 -5.45 0.96 10.51
N GLU A 44 -6.66 1.04 11.03
CA GLU A 44 -7.43 -0.16 11.33
C GLU A 44 -7.59 -1.01 10.07
N GLY A 45 -7.25 -2.27 10.17
CA GLY A 45 -7.34 -3.20 9.05
C GLY A 45 -6.07 -3.28 8.20
N LEU A 46 -5.07 -2.45 8.49
CA LEU A 46 -3.82 -2.45 7.75
C LEU A 46 -2.64 -2.55 8.71
N ALA A 47 -1.70 -3.42 8.39
CA ALA A 47 -0.46 -3.51 9.16
C ALA A 47 0.31 -2.19 9.05
N PRO A 48 1.02 -1.77 10.11
CA PRO A 48 1.76 -0.51 10.05
C PRO A 48 2.77 -0.43 8.91
N ALA A 49 3.45 -1.53 8.61
CA ALA A 49 4.42 -1.54 7.52
C ALA A 49 3.72 -1.37 6.17
N THR A 50 2.57 -2.01 5.99
CA THR A 50 1.81 -1.87 4.76
C THR A 50 1.32 -0.44 4.58
N TYR A 51 0.84 0.17 5.66
CA TYR A 51 0.40 1.55 5.60
C TYR A 51 1.56 2.48 5.26
N ALA A 52 2.73 2.25 5.87
CA ALA A 52 3.92 3.06 5.57
C ALA A 52 4.32 2.93 4.10
N LEU A 53 4.25 1.73 3.53
CA LEU A 53 4.54 1.55 2.12
C LEU A 53 3.54 2.28 1.23
N CYS A 54 2.28 2.24 1.58
CA CYS A 54 1.26 2.98 0.82
C CYS A 54 1.56 4.47 0.85
N LEU A 55 1.89 5.01 2.03
CA LEU A 55 2.18 6.43 2.15
C LEU A 55 3.43 6.83 1.35
N ALA A 56 4.37 5.91 1.20
CA ALA A 56 5.61 6.19 0.49
C ALA A 56 5.50 6.01 -1.02
N LEU A 57 4.69 5.08 -1.49
CA LEU A 57 4.69 4.69 -2.89
C LEU A 57 3.49 5.16 -3.70
N LEU A 58 2.36 5.40 -3.06
CA LEU A 58 1.13 5.74 -3.80
C LEU A 58 1.00 7.24 -3.99
N ASP A 59 0.51 7.63 -5.15
CA ASP A 59 0.24 9.04 -5.45
C ASP A 59 -0.90 9.13 -6.46
N MET A 60 -1.14 10.34 -6.97
CA MET A 60 -2.28 10.56 -7.86
C MET A 60 -2.16 9.82 -9.19
N ASP A 61 -0.97 9.36 -9.53
CA ASP A 61 -0.74 8.67 -10.80
C ASP A 61 -0.69 7.16 -10.66
N THR A 62 -0.94 6.62 -9.45
CA THR A 62 -0.86 5.19 -9.20
C THR A 62 -2.19 4.64 -8.75
N PRO A 63 -3.03 4.17 -9.69
CA PRO A 63 -4.31 3.55 -9.30
C PRO A 63 -4.06 2.32 -8.43
N LEU A 64 -4.87 2.20 -7.39
CA LEU A 64 -4.74 1.13 -6.40
C LEU A 64 -5.96 0.22 -6.45
N TRP A 65 -5.71 -1.08 -6.49
CA TRP A 65 -6.74 -2.10 -6.36
C TRP A 65 -6.69 -2.67 -4.95
N LEU A 66 -7.85 -2.74 -4.30
CA LEU A 66 -7.96 -3.27 -2.93
C LEU A 66 -8.65 -4.61 -2.95
N ALA A 67 -8.02 -5.62 -2.35
CA ALA A 67 -8.69 -6.89 -2.15
C ALA A 67 -9.88 -6.70 -1.20
N PRO A 68 -10.89 -7.59 -1.27
CA PRO A 68 -12.09 -7.43 -0.43
C PRO A 68 -11.78 -7.27 1.05
N CYS A 69 -10.77 -7.95 1.56
CA CYS A 69 -10.43 -7.85 2.98
C CYS A 69 -9.90 -6.48 3.37
N PHE A 70 -9.41 -5.70 2.42
CA PHE A 70 -8.91 -4.34 2.67
C PHE A 70 -9.86 -3.27 2.18
N ASP A 71 -10.93 -3.65 1.49
CA ASP A 71 -11.83 -2.69 0.86
C ASP A 71 -12.89 -2.24 1.85
N THR A 72 -12.50 -1.39 2.79
CA THR A 72 -13.39 -0.83 3.79
C THR A 72 -13.46 0.69 3.60
N PRO A 73 -14.56 1.31 4.04
CA PRO A 73 -14.68 2.77 3.92
C PRO A 73 -13.52 3.51 4.59
N LEU A 74 -13.06 3.01 5.74
CA LEU A 74 -11.98 3.66 6.46
C LEU A 74 -10.68 3.63 5.66
N ILE A 75 -10.32 2.47 5.11
CA ILE A 75 -9.08 2.34 4.33
C ILE A 75 -9.18 3.17 3.05
N ARG A 76 -10.31 3.08 2.35
CA ARG A 76 -10.49 3.85 1.12
C ARG A 76 -10.34 5.35 1.37
N ALA A 77 -11.00 5.85 2.40
CA ALA A 77 -10.97 7.28 2.68
C ALA A 77 -9.57 7.75 3.05
N ASN A 78 -8.87 6.99 3.88
CA ASN A 78 -7.56 7.40 4.35
C ASN A 78 -6.51 7.34 3.24
N LEU A 79 -6.51 6.30 2.43
CA LEU A 79 -5.56 6.21 1.32
C LEU A 79 -5.86 7.27 0.27
N ALA A 80 -7.14 7.51 -0.04
CA ALA A 80 -7.48 8.55 -1.00
C ALA A 80 -7.05 9.92 -0.51
N PHE A 81 -7.24 10.20 0.77
CA PHE A 81 -6.88 11.51 1.31
C PHE A 81 -5.37 11.71 1.40
N HIS A 82 -4.66 10.75 2.01
CA HIS A 82 -3.24 10.92 2.29
C HIS A 82 -2.35 10.66 1.07
N CYS A 83 -2.75 9.74 0.21
CA CYS A 83 -1.94 9.38 -0.96
C CYS A 83 -2.45 10.04 -2.23
N GLY A 84 -3.72 10.41 -2.25
CA GLY A 84 -4.32 10.99 -3.44
C GLY A 84 -4.48 10.01 -4.58
N CYS A 85 -4.32 8.71 -4.32
CA CYS A 85 -4.35 7.72 -5.38
C CYS A 85 -5.79 7.39 -5.79
N PRO A 86 -6.03 7.18 -7.09
CA PRO A 86 -7.33 6.68 -7.52
C PRO A 86 -7.50 5.23 -7.06
N LEU A 87 -8.72 4.87 -6.71
CA LEU A 87 -9.05 3.49 -6.37
C LEU A 87 -9.80 2.89 -7.54
N THR A 88 -9.34 1.75 -8.03
CA THR A 88 -9.93 1.13 -9.19
C THR A 88 -10.47 -0.26 -8.84
N ALA A 89 -11.58 -0.63 -9.47
CA ALA A 89 -12.11 -1.99 -9.37
C ALA A 89 -11.57 -2.88 -10.46
N ASN A 90 -10.82 -2.32 -11.40
CA ASN A 90 -10.30 -3.04 -12.55
C ASN A 90 -8.83 -3.40 -12.30
N ARG A 91 -8.55 -4.70 -12.19
CA ARG A 91 -7.20 -5.18 -11.93
C ARG A 91 -6.21 -4.73 -13.01
N GLU A 92 -6.67 -4.61 -14.24
CA GLU A 92 -5.79 -4.27 -15.35
C GLU A 92 -5.31 -2.83 -15.29
N GLU A 93 -6.06 -1.97 -14.61
CA GLU A 93 -5.71 -0.56 -14.51
C GLU A 93 -4.84 -0.25 -13.29
N ALA A 94 -4.68 -1.21 -12.39
CA ALA A 94 -4.00 -0.97 -11.13
C ALA A 94 -2.49 -0.88 -11.33
N ALA A 95 -1.89 0.14 -10.73
CA ALA A 95 -0.43 0.23 -10.63
C ALA A 95 0.06 -0.53 -9.41
N PHE A 96 -0.75 -0.57 -8.36
CA PHE A 96 -0.46 -1.31 -7.14
C PHE A 96 -1.73 -2.02 -6.67
N ALA A 97 -1.53 -3.08 -5.91
CA ALA A 97 -2.65 -3.82 -5.34
C ALA A 97 -2.31 -4.23 -3.92
N LEU A 98 -3.29 -4.08 -3.02
CA LEU A 98 -3.19 -4.62 -1.67
C LEU A 98 -3.90 -5.97 -1.66
N LEU A 99 -3.14 -7.03 -1.43
CA LEU A 99 -3.62 -8.39 -1.53
C LEU A 99 -3.47 -9.11 -0.19
N GLY A 100 -4.47 -9.90 0.17
CA GLY A 100 -4.35 -10.84 1.27
C GLY A 100 -3.80 -12.17 0.76
N GLU A 101 -3.56 -13.10 1.69
CA GLU A 101 -2.99 -14.38 1.31
C GLU A 101 -3.86 -15.13 0.30
N GLN A 102 -5.18 -15.04 0.45
CA GLN A 102 -6.08 -15.73 -0.44
C GLN A 102 -6.00 -15.22 -1.87
N ASP A 103 -5.67 -13.95 -2.01
CA ASP A 103 -5.64 -13.33 -3.33
C ASP A 103 -4.42 -13.75 -4.13
N LEU A 104 -3.40 -14.27 -3.47
CA LEU A 104 -2.19 -14.73 -4.16
C LEU A 104 -2.43 -15.99 -4.97
N LEU A 105 -3.55 -16.66 -4.74
CA LEU A 105 -3.90 -17.85 -5.49
C LEU A 105 -4.40 -17.52 -6.90
N ASP A 106 -4.83 -16.29 -7.13
CA ASP A 106 -5.35 -15.88 -8.43
C ASP A 106 -4.96 -14.43 -8.70
N LEU A 107 -3.91 -14.25 -9.47
CA LEU A 107 -3.42 -12.93 -9.84
C LEU A 107 -3.83 -12.55 -11.26
N SER A 108 -4.81 -13.22 -11.82
CA SER A 108 -5.26 -12.94 -13.17
C SER A 108 -5.82 -11.51 -13.26
N GLY A 109 -5.62 -10.89 -14.40
CA GLY A 109 -6.08 -9.53 -14.64
C GLY A 109 -5.08 -8.47 -14.31
N PHE A 110 -4.08 -8.76 -13.46
CA PHE A 110 -3.03 -7.80 -13.16
C PHE A 110 -1.97 -7.81 -14.24
N ASP A 111 -1.42 -6.64 -14.49
CA ASP A 111 -0.32 -6.49 -15.45
C ASP A 111 0.94 -7.06 -14.83
N HIS A 112 1.57 -7.99 -15.54
CA HIS A 112 2.76 -8.67 -15.00
C HIS A 112 4.06 -7.97 -15.34
N GLY A 113 4.02 -6.99 -16.21
CA GLY A 113 5.24 -6.43 -16.76
C GLY A 113 6.09 -5.70 -15.74
N ASN A 114 5.47 -5.01 -14.82
CA ASN A 114 6.20 -4.14 -13.91
C ASN A 114 5.93 -4.40 -12.44
N VAL A 115 5.29 -5.49 -12.11
CA VAL A 115 4.84 -5.71 -10.74
C VAL A 115 5.80 -6.60 -9.98
N GLN A 116 6.14 -6.18 -8.77
CA GLN A 116 6.94 -6.95 -7.84
C GLN A 116 6.04 -7.31 -6.68
N PHE A 117 5.66 -8.56 -6.58
CA PHE A 117 4.66 -8.96 -5.61
C PHE A 117 5.21 -9.31 -4.23
N GLY A 118 6.34 -9.98 -4.22
CA GLY A 118 6.75 -10.72 -3.05
C GLY A 118 6.91 -9.90 -1.78
N ALA A 119 7.70 -8.85 -1.84
CA ALA A 119 8.06 -8.14 -0.62
C ALA A 119 6.88 -7.48 0.06
N LEU A 120 5.91 -7.02 -0.72
CA LEU A 120 4.79 -6.28 -0.15
C LEU A 120 3.80 -7.18 0.58
N SER A 121 3.61 -8.38 0.10
CA SER A 121 2.61 -9.25 0.71
C SER A 121 3.05 -9.78 2.06
N TYR A 122 4.33 -9.87 2.30
CA TYR A 122 4.80 -10.38 3.57
C TYR A 122 4.66 -9.41 4.70
N ASP A 123 4.63 -8.16 4.39
CA ASP A 123 4.56 -7.13 5.43
C ASP A 123 3.20 -7.09 6.10
N ASP A 124 2.23 -7.79 5.57
CA ASP A 124 0.91 -7.86 6.16
C ASP A 124 0.85 -8.80 7.35
N ARG A 125 1.92 -9.48 7.61
CA ARG A 125 1.92 -10.39 8.72
C ARG A 125 2.31 -9.68 10.00
#